data_b41055f05cddff39f1c1630e9094d49c
#
_entry.id   b41055f05cddff39f1c1630e9094d49c
#
_cell.length_a   1.000
_cell.length_b   1.000
_cell.length_c   1.000
_cell.angle_alpha   90.00
_cell.angle_beta   90.00
_cell.angle_gamma   90.00
#
_symmetry.space_group_name_H-M   'P 1'
#
loop_
_entity.id
_entity.type
_entity.pdbx_description
1 polymer ?
#
loop_
_entity_poly.entity_id
_entity_poly.type
_entity_poly.pdbx_seq_one_letter_code
_entity_poly.pdbx_strand_id
1 'polypeptide(L)'
;RDRLRSRGLGDVYKRQIQITKIKGENIPILNETTCLGSKCARCLKVCPGIGIDIRTKAKEHFKTTQEDRYIGHYTALYTGYSNDYEIRYHSASGGVTSQFLIYLLEKKIINGAVVTAFSETDHVTPISYIARTKEDILKARSSKYCPVSLNKIGNEIKNSAGKYVIVGLPCHIQGFRKRAEIDKKFRENVIGYFSIYCSSNRTYYAQDFLLKKYDIQKKDISYFSYRDNGCLGNLSVKSITKEISVPYINYYGSLRSFFKPRRCLTCIDHYGALADVCFGDIHLPPYSEDKVGISSWVVRTPFFNELFKQAVAEKYITMHILDAKTLNESQKTMLYPKQRRAQAIINMDRLIGKETVKYDFELEKPQLKDYISEILCQIQRYIGKHPSLWWVIDYLYNKSVNNKKK
;
A
#
# COMPACT_ATOMS: atom_id res chain seq x y z
N ARG A 1 -19.43 12.41 5.42
CA ARG A 1 -18.65 12.72 4.17
C ARG A 1 -17.14 12.44 4.36
N ASP A 2 -16.54 12.74 5.49
CA ASP A 2 -15.10 12.49 5.73
C ASP A 2 -14.71 11.00 5.81
N ARG A 3 -15.65 10.11 6.07
CA ARG A 3 -15.40 8.66 6.16
C ARG A 3 -15.02 8.01 4.84
N LEU A 4 -15.44 8.57 3.71
CA LEU A 4 -15.23 7.99 2.37
C LEU A 4 -13.94 8.48 1.70
N ARG A 5 -13.24 9.46 2.28
CA ARG A 5 -12.21 10.27 1.62
C ARG A 5 -10.90 9.57 1.20
N SER A 6 -10.64 8.32 1.51
CA SER A 6 -9.30 7.82 1.21
C SER A 6 -9.15 6.37 0.78
N ARG A 7 -10.21 5.60 0.62
CA ARG A 7 -10.06 4.15 0.42
C ARG A 7 -10.79 3.55 -0.78
N GLY A 8 -11.07 4.33 -1.77
CA GLY A 8 -11.34 3.93 -3.16
C GLY A 8 -12.18 2.68 -3.50
N LEU A 9 -12.92 2.08 -2.56
CA LEU A 9 -13.71 0.86 -2.82
C LEU A 9 -15.24 1.08 -2.86
N GLY A 10 -15.68 2.35 -2.91
CA GLY A 10 -17.09 2.71 -2.78
C GLY A 10 -17.98 2.46 -4.00
N ASP A 11 -17.44 2.15 -5.18
CA ASP A 11 -18.25 2.10 -6.40
C ASP A 11 -18.38 0.71 -7.01
N VAL A 12 -18.92 -0.19 -6.23
CA VAL A 12 -18.97 -1.56 -6.70
C VAL A 12 -20.29 -1.93 -7.38
N TYR A 13 -21.33 -1.16 -7.25
CA TYR A 13 -22.64 -1.73 -7.56
C TYR A 13 -23.52 -1.04 -8.58
N LYS A 14 -23.40 0.22 -8.91
CA LYS A 14 -24.34 0.86 -9.87
C LYS A 14 -23.86 2.18 -10.48
N ARG A 15 -22.55 2.46 -10.57
CA ARG A 15 -22.02 3.76 -11.04
C ARG A 15 -22.53 4.97 -10.22
N GLN A 16 -22.97 4.74 -9.00
CA GLN A 16 -23.52 5.75 -8.09
C GLN A 16 -22.42 6.55 -7.38
N ILE A 17 -21.22 6.00 -7.30
CA ILE A 17 -20.06 6.67 -6.69
C ILE A 17 -18.96 6.80 -7.74
N GLN A 18 -18.55 8.02 -8.00
CA GLN A 18 -17.43 8.35 -8.85
C GLN A 18 -16.26 8.78 -8.00
N ILE A 19 -15.06 8.29 -8.29
CA ILE A 19 -13.84 8.73 -7.63
C ILE A 19 -13.28 9.92 -8.43
N THR A 20 -13.14 11.04 -7.75
CA THR A 20 -12.65 12.28 -8.34
C THR A 20 -11.43 12.78 -7.58
N LYS A 21 -10.39 13.25 -8.30
CA LYS A 21 -9.20 13.86 -7.69
C LYS A 21 -9.55 15.29 -7.25
N ILE A 22 -9.58 15.53 -5.94
CA ILE A 22 -9.85 16.84 -5.35
C ILE A 22 -8.77 17.14 -4.32
N LYS A 23 -8.09 18.30 -4.44
CA LYS A 23 -7.02 18.74 -3.51
C LYS A 23 -5.99 17.64 -3.21
N GLY A 24 -5.53 16.94 -4.24
CA GLY A 24 -4.52 15.91 -4.15
C GLY A 24 -4.97 14.56 -3.56
N GLU A 25 -6.25 14.37 -3.28
CA GLU A 25 -6.82 13.12 -2.74
C GLU A 25 -7.89 12.54 -3.68
N ASN A 26 -8.10 11.24 -3.64
CA ASN A 26 -9.23 10.57 -4.29
C ASN A 26 -10.46 10.71 -3.39
N ILE A 27 -11.46 11.47 -3.85
CA ILE A 27 -12.71 11.72 -3.13
C ILE A 27 -13.84 11.00 -3.84
N PRO A 28 -14.62 10.16 -3.13
CA PRO A 28 -15.83 9.58 -3.67
C PRO A 28 -16.93 10.64 -3.75
N ILE A 29 -17.46 10.86 -4.95
CA ILE A 29 -18.62 11.71 -5.21
C ILE A 29 -19.83 10.82 -5.42
N LEU A 30 -20.86 11.04 -4.62
CA LEU A 30 -22.10 10.30 -4.69
C LEU A 30 -23.03 10.96 -5.71
N ASN A 31 -23.60 10.17 -6.60
CA ASN A 31 -24.73 10.61 -7.41
C ASN A 31 -26.01 10.47 -6.59
N GLU A 32 -26.50 11.57 -6.05
CA GLU A 32 -27.65 11.60 -5.13
C GLU A 32 -28.96 11.18 -5.83
N THR A 33 -29.08 11.40 -7.14
CA THR A 33 -30.32 11.07 -7.88
C THR A 33 -30.51 9.56 -8.07
N THR A 34 -29.42 8.79 -8.09
CA THR A 34 -29.47 7.34 -8.29
C THR A 34 -29.16 6.54 -7.01
N CYS A 35 -28.80 7.22 -5.92
CA CYS A 35 -28.46 6.60 -4.65
C CYS A 35 -29.72 6.24 -3.86
N LEU A 36 -29.83 4.97 -3.46
CA LEU A 36 -30.94 4.47 -2.61
C LEU A 36 -30.72 4.80 -1.11
N GLY A 37 -29.70 5.57 -0.77
CA GLY A 37 -29.40 5.99 0.60
C GLY A 37 -29.27 4.82 1.58
N SER A 38 -29.87 4.95 2.76
CA SER A 38 -29.84 3.95 3.83
C SER A 38 -30.49 2.62 3.43
N LYS A 39 -31.41 2.61 2.48
CA LYS A 39 -32.07 1.38 1.96
C LYS A 39 -31.08 0.44 1.27
N CYS A 40 -29.95 0.93 0.78
CA CYS A 40 -28.92 0.11 0.12
C CYS A 40 -27.68 -0.09 1.00
N ALA A 41 -27.01 0.99 1.42
CA ALA A 41 -25.80 1.06 2.24
C ALA A 41 -24.64 0.12 1.85
N ARG A 42 -24.65 -0.49 0.65
CA ARG A 42 -23.64 -1.47 0.22
C ARG A 42 -22.23 -0.87 0.16
N CYS A 43 -22.09 0.37 -0.30
CA CYS A 43 -20.82 1.09 -0.33
C CYS A 43 -20.22 1.29 1.07
N LEU A 44 -21.06 1.48 2.09
CA LEU A 44 -20.62 1.55 3.48
C LEU A 44 -20.23 0.15 3.99
N LYS A 45 -21.01 -0.88 3.69
CA LYS A 45 -20.72 -2.27 4.12
C LYS A 45 -19.34 -2.74 3.68
N VAL A 46 -18.89 -2.38 2.47
CA VAL A 46 -17.58 -2.79 1.94
C VAL A 46 -16.45 -1.78 2.26
N CYS A 47 -16.77 -0.60 2.78
CA CYS A 47 -15.77 0.44 3.03
C CYS A 47 -14.93 0.13 4.28
N PRO A 48 -13.61 -0.11 4.15
CA PRO A 48 -12.76 -0.29 5.33
C PRO A 48 -12.56 1.03 6.10
N GLY A 49 -13.03 2.15 5.54
CA GLY A 49 -12.99 3.47 6.13
C GLY A 49 -13.83 3.62 7.40
N ILE A 50 -14.92 2.90 7.53
CA ILE A 50 -15.79 2.94 8.70
C ILE A 50 -15.37 1.99 9.83
N GLY A 51 -14.36 1.16 9.60
CA GLY A 51 -13.87 0.16 10.53
C GLY A 51 -13.96 -1.25 9.97
N ILE A 52 -13.22 -2.13 10.59
CA ILE A 52 -13.25 -3.57 10.35
C ILE A 52 -12.69 -4.27 11.59
N ASP A 53 -13.35 -5.37 11.95
CA ASP A 53 -12.93 -6.23 13.06
C ASP A 53 -11.76 -7.11 12.57
N ILE A 54 -10.57 -6.52 12.58
CA ILE A 54 -9.38 -7.10 11.93
C ILE A 54 -8.99 -8.42 12.58
N ARG A 55 -8.97 -8.50 13.92
CA ARG A 55 -8.57 -9.73 14.63
C ARG A 55 -9.60 -10.82 14.46
N THR A 56 -10.86 -10.49 14.66
CA THR A 56 -11.98 -11.43 14.50
C THR A 56 -11.99 -12.00 13.07
N LYS A 57 -11.90 -11.13 12.06
CA LYS A 57 -11.89 -11.56 10.67
C LYS A 57 -10.63 -12.35 10.30
N ALA A 58 -9.47 -12.01 10.83
CA ALA A 58 -8.25 -12.79 10.60
C ALA A 58 -8.40 -14.21 11.17
N LYS A 59 -8.94 -14.35 12.39
CA LYS A 59 -9.21 -15.65 13.01
C LYS A 59 -10.24 -16.48 12.24
N GLU A 60 -11.27 -15.84 11.66
CA GLU A 60 -12.25 -16.52 10.80
C GLU A 60 -11.63 -17.02 9.49
N HIS A 61 -10.71 -16.25 8.89
CA HIS A 61 -10.11 -16.58 7.59
C HIS A 61 -8.92 -17.52 7.68
N PHE A 62 -8.09 -17.39 8.74
CA PHE A 62 -6.83 -18.10 8.85
C PHE A 62 -6.84 -19.06 10.04
N LYS A 63 -6.90 -20.35 9.73
CA LYS A 63 -6.84 -21.43 10.73
C LYS A 63 -5.38 -21.77 11.04
N THR A 64 -4.62 -20.81 11.54
CA THR A 64 -3.22 -21.01 11.92
C THR A 64 -3.09 -20.99 13.43
N THR A 65 -2.05 -21.69 13.95
CA THR A 65 -1.74 -21.73 15.38
C THR A 65 -0.74 -20.66 15.80
N GLN A 66 -0.03 -20.06 14.82
CA GLN A 66 0.97 -19.02 15.09
C GLN A 66 0.31 -17.64 15.02
N GLU A 67 0.53 -16.84 16.05
CA GLU A 67 0.05 -15.47 16.14
C GLU A 67 1.12 -14.58 16.76
N ASP A 68 1.31 -13.40 16.21
CA ASP A 68 2.13 -12.32 16.74
C ASP A 68 1.28 -11.05 16.91
N ARG A 69 1.61 -10.26 17.90
CA ARG A 69 0.86 -9.02 18.20
C ARG A 69 0.73 -8.06 17.02
N TYR A 70 1.76 -7.94 16.19
CA TYR A 70 1.84 -6.99 15.08
C TYR A 70 1.57 -7.63 13.73
N ILE A 71 2.04 -8.87 13.53
CA ILE A 71 1.87 -9.62 12.28
C ILE A 71 0.45 -10.18 12.18
N GLY A 72 -0.18 -10.49 13.32
CA GLY A 72 -1.41 -11.26 13.40
C GLY A 72 -1.17 -12.75 13.16
N HIS A 73 -2.17 -13.47 12.67
CA HIS A 73 -2.07 -14.89 12.33
C HIS A 73 -1.14 -15.12 11.14
N TYR A 74 -0.28 -16.15 11.17
CA TYR A 74 0.58 -16.54 10.07
C TYR A 74 0.90 -18.03 10.08
N THR A 75 1.20 -18.56 8.91
CA THR A 75 1.68 -19.96 8.72
C THR A 75 3.20 -19.97 8.67
N ALA A 76 3.81 -19.00 7.96
CA ALA A 76 5.26 -18.91 7.80
C ALA A 76 5.70 -17.48 7.50
N LEU A 77 6.93 -17.18 7.86
CA LEU A 77 7.61 -15.94 7.57
C LEU A 77 8.89 -16.24 6.80
N TYR A 78 9.13 -15.46 5.75
CA TYR A 78 10.26 -15.70 4.87
C TYR A 78 10.99 -14.41 4.51
N THR A 79 12.24 -14.57 4.09
CA THR A 79 13.05 -13.56 3.41
C THR A 79 13.70 -14.19 2.17
N GLY A 80 13.99 -13.38 1.16
CA GLY A 80 14.59 -13.84 -0.07
C GLY A 80 14.39 -12.89 -1.24
N TYR A 81 14.58 -13.41 -2.46
CA TYR A 81 14.59 -12.60 -3.66
C TYR A 81 14.23 -13.40 -4.91
N SER A 82 13.88 -12.70 -5.99
CA SER A 82 13.73 -13.25 -7.33
C SER A 82 15.07 -13.72 -7.88
N ASN A 83 15.13 -14.93 -8.47
CA ASN A 83 16.33 -15.42 -9.14
C ASN A 83 16.55 -14.78 -10.53
N ASP A 84 15.53 -14.11 -11.08
CA ASP A 84 15.66 -13.26 -12.26
C ASP A 84 16.22 -11.89 -11.81
N TYR A 85 17.46 -11.59 -12.24
CA TYR A 85 18.17 -10.37 -11.85
C TYR A 85 17.44 -9.10 -12.29
N GLU A 86 16.88 -9.07 -13.51
CA GLU A 86 16.16 -7.91 -14.04
C GLU A 86 14.86 -7.62 -13.27
N ILE A 87 14.17 -8.68 -12.84
CA ILE A 87 13.01 -8.52 -11.96
C ILE A 87 13.43 -7.99 -10.60
N ARG A 88 14.51 -8.52 -10.03
CA ARG A 88 15.02 -8.12 -8.72
C ARG A 88 15.52 -6.69 -8.72
N TYR A 89 16.39 -6.31 -9.67
CA TYR A 89 17.06 -5.01 -9.76
C TYR A 89 16.08 -3.85 -10.02
N HIS A 90 15.04 -4.08 -10.82
CA HIS A 90 14.01 -3.09 -11.14
C HIS A 90 12.79 -3.15 -10.23
N SER A 91 12.85 -3.87 -9.13
CA SER A 91 11.82 -3.89 -8.09
C SER A 91 12.20 -2.98 -6.92
N ALA A 92 11.21 -2.63 -6.09
CA ALA A 92 11.45 -1.81 -4.90
C ALA A 92 12.21 -2.56 -3.79
N SER A 93 12.29 -3.90 -3.88
CA SER A 93 12.92 -4.81 -2.92
C SER A 93 13.42 -6.05 -3.69
N GLY A 94 13.43 -7.24 -3.12
CA GLY A 94 13.92 -8.47 -3.75
C GLY A 94 13.11 -9.01 -4.94
N GLY A 95 12.07 -8.33 -5.43
CA GLY A 95 11.30 -8.72 -6.61
C GLY A 95 10.35 -9.90 -6.42
N VAL A 96 10.23 -10.46 -5.21
CA VAL A 96 9.46 -11.69 -4.92
C VAL A 96 7.99 -11.57 -5.32
N THR A 97 7.35 -10.42 -5.12
CA THR A 97 5.94 -10.22 -5.48
C THR A 97 5.72 -10.41 -6.98
N SER A 98 6.53 -9.74 -7.81
CA SER A 98 6.42 -9.85 -9.28
C SER A 98 6.76 -11.26 -9.76
N GLN A 99 7.86 -11.83 -9.25
CA GLN A 99 8.28 -13.18 -9.62
C GLN A 99 7.24 -14.25 -9.27
N PHE A 100 6.64 -14.15 -8.08
CA PHE A 100 5.62 -15.11 -7.66
C PHE A 100 4.34 -14.99 -8.49
N LEU A 101 3.92 -13.77 -8.85
CA LEU A 101 2.77 -13.58 -9.76
C LEU A 101 3.05 -14.16 -11.15
N ILE A 102 4.26 -13.99 -11.69
CA ILE A 102 4.69 -14.59 -12.95
C ILE A 102 4.63 -16.11 -12.85
N TYR A 103 5.19 -16.69 -11.79
CA TYR A 103 5.11 -18.12 -11.52
C TYR A 103 3.67 -18.64 -11.54
N LEU A 104 2.75 -17.97 -10.83
CA LEU A 104 1.34 -18.35 -10.76
C LEU A 104 0.65 -18.31 -12.14
N LEU A 105 1.00 -17.33 -12.98
CA LEU A 105 0.47 -17.20 -14.35
C LEU A 105 1.03 -18.30 -15.27
N GLU A 106 2.34 -18.54 -15.27
CA GLU A 106 3.01 -19.54 -16.11
C GLU A 106 2.55 -20.96 -15.77
N LYS A 107 2.31 -21.23 -14.48
CA LYS A 107 1.75 -22.51 -14.01
C LYS A 107 0.23 -22.61 -14.19
N LYS A 108 -0.42 -21.61 -14.76
CA LYS A 108 -1.87 -21.55 -14.98
C LYS A 108 -2.69 -21.73 -13.70
N ILE A 109 -2.11 -21.40 -12.54
CA ILE A 109 -2.78 -21.42 -11.23
C ILE A 109 -3.78 -20.26 -11.18
N ILE A 110 -3.44 -19.14 -11.83
CA ILE A 110 -4.31 -17.96 -11.98
C ILE A 110 -4.48 -17.60 -13.47
N ASN A 111 -5.61 -16.99 -13.80
CA ASN A 111 -5.90 -16.42 -15.10
C ASN A 111 -5.54 -14.94 -15.19
N GLY A 112 -5.18 -14.33 -14.07
CA GLY A 112 -4.73 -12.94 -14.01
C GLY A 112 -4.51 -12.47 -12.58
N ALA A 113 -3.73 -11.40 -12.47
CA ALA A 113 -3.45 -10.71 -11.20
C ALA A 113 -3.84 -9.24 -11.31
N VAL A 114 -4.57 -8.74 -10.32
CA VAL A 114 -4.81 -7.29 -10.21
C VAL A 114 -3.54 -6.62 -9.74
N VAL A 115 -3.03 -5.71 -10.54
CA VAL A 115 -1.80 -4.96 -10.30
C VAL A 115 -2.02 -3.47 -10.57
N THR A 116 -1.03 -2.65 -10.23
CA THR A 116 -1.06 -1.20 -10.46
C THR A 116 0.20 -0.76 -11.16
N ALA A 117 0.06 -0.08 -12.30
CA ALA A 117 1.14 0.59 -13.01
C ALA A 117 0.86 2.10 -13.12
N PHE A 118 1.78 2.84 -13.69
CA PHE A 118 1.48 4.18 -14.22
C PHE A 118 0.90 4.08 -15.62
N SER A 119 0.02 5.03 -15.95
CA SER A 119 -0.60 5.14 -17.27
C SER A 119 0.45 5.29 -18.37
N GLU A 120 0.25 4.66 -19.50
CA GLU A 120 1.10 4.81 -20.69
C GLU A 120 0.91 6.19 -21.37
N THR A 121 -0.14 6.94 -21.01
CA THR A 121 -0.43 8.25 -21.62
C THR A 121 0.28 9.42 -20.94
N ASP A 122 0.40 9.39 -19.61
CA ASP A 122 1.02 10.49 -18.84
C ASP A 122 2.16 10.04 -17.91
N HIS A 123 2.41 8.73 -17.85
CA HIS A 123 3.44 8.05 -17.07
C HIS A 123 3.46 8.33 -15.56
N VAL A 124 2.47 9.05 -15.02
CA VAL A 124 2.42 9.46 -13.61
C VAL A 124 1.06 9.21 -12.94
N THR A 125 0.00 8.98 -13.71
CA THR A 125 -1.30 8.63 -13.15
C THR A 125 -1.35 7.13 -12.88
N PRO A 126 -1.60 6.68 -11.63
CA PRO A 126 -1.68 5.26 -11.35
C PRO A 126 -2.97 4.67 -11.92
N ILE A 127 -2.83 3.57 -12.62
CA ILE A 127 -3.93 2.75 -13.15
C ILE A 127 -3.83 1.33 -12.62
N SER A 128 -4.98 0.73 -12.34
CA SER A 128 -5.06 -0.67 -11.93
C SER A 128 -5.76 -1.48 -13.02
N TYR A 129 -5.25 -2.66 -13.29
CA TYR A 129 -5.73 -3.56 -14.33
C TYR A 129 -5.49 -5.01 -13.95
N ILE A 130 -6.02 -5.94 -14.74
CA ILE A 130 -5.78 -7.37 -14.62
C ILE A 130 -4.63 -7.74 -15.56
N ALA A 131 -3.46 -7.99 -14.99
CA ALA A 131 -2.29 -8.51 -15.69
C ALA A 131 -2.52 -9.99 -16.04
N ARG A 132 -2.23 -10.37 -17.28
CA ARG A 132 -2.41 -11.73 -17.81
C ARG A 132 -1.13 -12.32 -18.36
N THR A 133 -0.09 -11.52 -18.52
CA THR A 133 1.21 -11.91 -19.04
C THR A 133 2.34 -11.49 -18.10
N LYS A 134 3.54 -12.01 -18.33
CA LYS A 134 4.78 -11.59 -17.63
C LYS A 134 5.00 -10.09 -17.85
N GLU A 135 4.85 -9.62 -19.06
CA GLU A 135 5.06 -8.22 -19.47
C GLU A 135 4.11 -7.28 -18.71
N ASP A 136 2.84 -7.66 -18.55
CA ASP A 136 1.88 -6.91 -17.75
C ASP A 136 2.32 -6.78 -16.29
N ILE A 137 2.83 -7.86 -15.69
CA ILE A 137 3.37 -7.84 -14.32
C ILE A 137 4.60 -6.93 -14.23
N LEU A 138 5.50 -6.99 -15.22
CA LEU A 138 6.73 -6.19 -15.25
C LEU A 138 6.45 -4.69 -15.34
N LYS A 139 5.41 -4.26 -16.08
CA LYS A 139 4.94 -2.87 -16.10
C LYS A 139 4.48 -2.36 -14.72
N ALA A 140 3.99 -3.25 -13.87
CA ALA A 140 3.49 -2.93 -12.53
C ALA A 140 4.56 -2.95 -11.43
N ARG A 141 5.82 -3.25 -11.74
CA ARG A 141 6.93 -3.27 -10.77
C ARG A 141 7.06 -1.95 -10.01
N SER A 142 7.78 -2.00 -8.90
CA SER A 142 8.11 -0.86 -8.06
C SER A 142 6.94 -0.25 -7.28
N SER A 143 7.24 0.61 -6.31
CA SER A 143 6.27 1.26 -5.43
C SER A 143 5.58 2.45 -6.10
N LYS A 144 4.31 2.71 -5.74
CA LYS A 144 3.54 3.89 -6.16
C LYS A 144 3.12 4.67 -4.91
N TYR A 145 3.83 5.75 -4.58
CA TYR A 145 3.52 6.58 -3.41
C TYR A 145 2.48 7.65 -3.73
N CYS A 146 1.33 7.24 -4.22
CA CYS A 146 0.19 8.08 -4.57
C CYS A 146 -1.12 7.32 -4.34
N PRO A 147 -2.28 8.00 -4.31
CA PRO A 147 -3.56 7.32 -4.15
C PRO A 147 -3.87 6.45 -5.37
N VAL A 148 -4.26 5.20 -5.12
CA VAL A 148 -4.65 4.23 -6.15
C VAL A 148 -6.10 3.82 -5.90
N SER A 149 -6.90 3.75 -6.97
CA SER A 149 -8.27 3.23 -6.93
C SER A 149 -8.34 1.86 -7.60
N LEU A 150 -8.85 0.87 -6.86
CA LEU A 150 -9.12 -0.48 -7.37
C LEU A 150 -10.62 -0.74 -7.64
N ASN A 151 -11.45 0.29 -7.64
CA ASN A 151 -12.91 0.15 -7.66
C ASN A 151 -13.46 -0.57 -8.88
N LYS A 152 -12.95 -0.21 -10.06
CA LYS A 152 -13.42 -0.76 -11.34
C LYS A 152 -13.11 -2.25 -11.46
N ILE A 153 -11.95 -2.66 -10.95
CA ILE A 153 -11.42 -4.02 -11.05
C ILE A 153 -12.34 -5.06 -10.42
N GLY A 154 -12.97 -4.72 -9.32
CA GLY A 154 -13.85 -5.67 -8.67
C GLY A 154 -15.07 -6.08 -9.51
N ASN A 155 -15.58 -5.21 -10.38
CA ASN A 155 -16.66 -5.56 -11.32
C ASN A 155 -16.12 -6.33 -12.54
N GLU A 156 -14.92 -6.02 -12.95
CA GLU A 156 -14.23 -6.73 -14.02
C GLU A 156 -14.00 -8.19 -13.63
N ILE A 157 -13.45 -8.45 -12.45
CA ILE A 157 -13.27 -9.81 -11.91
C ILE A 157 -14.63 -10.54 -11.81
N LYS A 158 -15.65 -9.89 -11.28
CA LYS A 158 -16.98 -10.49 -11.14
C LYS A 158 -17.54 -10.96 -12.47
N ASN A 159 -17.30 -10.22 -13.55
CA ASN A 159 -17.84 -10.49 -14.87
C ASN A 159 -16.91 -11.34 -15.76
N SER A 160 -15.71 -11.65 -15.30
CA SER A 160 -14.74 -12.49 -15.98
C SER A 160 -14.80 -13.93 -15.44
N ALA A 161 -14.65 -14.91 -16.32
CA ALA A 161 -14.41 -16.29 -15.90
C ALA A 161 -12.94 -16.46 -15.52
N GLY A 162 -12.66 -17.27 -14.50
CA GLY A 162 -11.29 -17.63 -14.11
C GLY A 162 -10.96 -17.36 -12.65
N LYS A 163 -9.69 -17.61 -12.31
CA LYS A 163 -9.10 -17.47 -10.98
C LYS A 163 -8.18 -16.27 -10.94
N TYR A 164 -8.38 -15.39 -9.98
CA TYR A 164 -7.63 -14.13 -9.89
C TYR A 164 -6.98 -13.96 -8.53
N VAL A 165 -5.82 -13.31 -8.52
CA VAL A 165 -5.17 -12.78 -7.32
C VAL A 165 -5.28 -11.25 -7.34
N ILE A 166 -5.53 -10.64 -6.17
CA ILE A 166 -5.59 -9.19 -6.04
C ILE A 166 -4.37 -8.71 -5.23
N VAL A 167 -3.53 -7.86 -5.83
CA VAL A 167 -2.45 -7.18 -5.12
C VAL A 167 -2.89 -5.79 -4.74
N GLY A 168 -2.76 -5.43 -3.46
CA GLY A 168 -3.16 -4.12 -2.98
C GLY A 168 -2.55 -3.75 -1.63
N LEU A 169 -2.87 -2.55 -1.16
CA LEU A 169 -2.53 -2.14 0.20
C LEU A 169 -3.45 -2.86 1.21
N PRO A 170 -3.07 -2.94 2.50
CA PRO A 170 -3.91 -3.58 3.53
C PRO A 170 -5.37 -3.12 3.50
N CYS A 171 -5.61 -1.82 3.35
CA CYS A 171 -6.97 -1.27 3.27
C CYS A 171 -7.73 -1.68 1.99
N HIS A 172 -7.05 -1.91 0.87
CA HIS A 172 -7.69 -2.46 -0.34
C HIS A 172 -8.14 -3.90 -0.08
N ILE A 173 -7.27 -4.71 0.52
CA ILE A 173 -7.58 -6.11 0.85
C ILE A 173 -8.75 -6.20 1.83
N GLN A 174 -8.75 -5.38 2.89
CA GLN A 174 -9.88 -5.29 3.82
C GLN A 174 -11.22 -5.01 3.10
N GLY A 175 -11.22 -4.08 2.16
CA GLY A 175 -12.41 -3.77 1.37
C GLY A 175 -12.85 -4.92 0.45
N PHE A 176 -11.89 -5.59 -0.21
CA PHE A 176 -12.21 -6.74 -1.06
C PHE A 176 -12.67 -7.97 -0.25
N ARG A 177 -12.13 -8.21 0.93
CA ARG A 177 -12.65 -9.25 1.85
C ARG A 177 -14.10 -8.96 2.23
N LYS A 178 -14.42 -7.73 2.64
CA LYS A 178 -15.83 -7.32 2.90
C LYS A 178 -16.72 -7.46 1.66
N ARG A 179 -16.20 -7.17 0.47
CA ARG A 179 -16.93 -7.39 -0.77
C ARG A 179 -17.22 -8.87 -0.99
N ALA A 180 -16.26 -9.73 -0.78
CA ALA A 180 -16.40 -11.18 -0.94
C ALA A 180 -17.48 -11.78 -0.02
N GLU A 181 -17.77 -11.15 1.13
CA GLU A 181 -18.84 -11.55 2.03
C GLU A 181 -20.24 -11.35 1.40
N ILE A 182 -20.40 -10.31 0.57
CA ILE A 182 -21.69 -9.91 0.00
C ILE A 182 -21.85 -10.14 -1.51
N ASP A 183 -20.79 -10.61 -2.18
CA ASP A 183 -20.77 -10.87 -3.62
C ASP A 183 -20.17 -12.26 -3.91
N LYS A 184 -21.05 -13.26 -4.00
CA LYS A 184 -20.66 -14.66 -4.19
C LYS A 184 -19.82 -14.86 -5.45
N LYS A 185 -20.26 -14.32 -6.60
CA LYS A 185 -19.55 -14.46 -7.88
C LYS A 185 -18.14 -13.84 -7.84
N PHE A 186 -18.00 -12.68 -7.20
CA PHE A 186 -16.67 -12.08 -6.96
C PHE A 186 -15.80 -12.98 -6.09
N ARG A 187 -16.35 -13.52 -4.98
CA ARG A 187 -15.62 -14.40 -4.07
C ARG A 187 -15.12 -15.68 -4.73
N GLU A 188 -15.91 -16.28 -5.61
CA GLU A 188 -15.57 -17.52 -6.31
C GLU A 188 -14.43 -17.34 -7.31
N ASN A 189 -14.31 -16.14 -7.88
CA ASN A 189 -13.27 -15.81 -8.87
C ASN A 189 -11.95 -15.37 -8.22
N VAL A 190 -11.93 -14.98 -6.94
CA VAL A 190 -10.69 -14.52 -6.26
C VAL A 190 -10.16 -15.62 -5.38
N ILE A 191 -9.00 -16.18 -5.75
CA ILE A 191 -8.33 -17.25 -5.01
C ILE A 191 -7.24 -16.75 -4.06
N GLY A 192 -6.81 -15.49 -4.18
CA GLY A 192 -5.77 -14.91 -3.33
C GLY A 192 -5.86 -13.41 -3.17
N TYR A 193 -5.58 -12.96 -1.95
CA TYR A 193 -5.50 -11.57 -1.56
C TYR A 193 -4.08 -11.29 -1.09
N PHE A 194 -3.31 -10.57 -1.92
CA PHE A 194 -1.92 -10.23 -1.63
C PHE A 194 -1.83 -8.77 -1.21
N SER A 195 -1.03 -8.50 -0.19
CA SER A 195 -0.81 -7.16 0.30
C SER A 195 0.66 -6.77 0.23
N ILE A 196 0.91 -5.47 0.34
CA ILE A 196 2.25 -4.90 0.49
C ILE A 196 2.31 -4.22 1.85
N TYR A 197 3.44 -4.31 2.58
CA TYR A 197 3.63 -3.60 3.85
C TYR A 197 3.32 -2.11 3.67
N CYS A 198 2.55 -1.56 4.59
CA CYS A 198 2.09 -0.19 4.46
C CYS A 198 2.13 0.56 5.78
N SER A 199 3.02 1.54 5.88
CA SER A 199 3.03 2.49 6.99
C SER A 199 2.04 3.63 6.78
N SER A 200 1.94 4.15 5.56
CA SER A 200 0.98 5.18 5.12
C SER A 200 1.13 5.41 3.61
N ASN A 201 0.09 5.96 2.98
CA ASN A 201 0.18 6.44 1.61
C ASN A 201 0.52 7.95 1.56
N ARG A 202 0.65 8.50 0.35
CA ARG A 202 0.84 9.94 0.08
C ARG A 202 -0.32 10.44 -0.76
N THR A 203 -0.62 11.75 -0.66
CA THR A 203 -1.51 12.44 -1.58
C THR A 203 -0.82 12.67 -2.92
N TYR A 204 -1.56 12.97 -3.99
CA TYR A 204 -0.97 13.34 -5.28
C TYR A 204 -0.06 14.59 -5.19
N TYR A 205 -0.29 15.45 -4.21
CA TYR A 205 0.58 16.60 -3.96
C TYR A 205 2.03 16.21 -3.62
N ALA A 206 2.28 14.99 -3.10
CA ALA A 206 3.65 14.52 -2.93
C ALA A 206 4.37 14.37 -4.26
N GLN A 207 3.68 13.84 -5.27
CA GLN A 207 4.22 13.70 -6.63
C GLN A 207 4.40 15.07 -7.28
N ASP A 208 3.37 15.93 -7.20
CA ASP A 208 3.42 17.28 -7.74
C ASP A 208 4.55 18.10 -7.08
N PHE A 209 4.78 17.93 -5.77
CA PHE A 209 5.91 18.54 -5.06
C PHE A 209 7.28 18.05 -5.57
N LEU A 210 7.45 16.72 -5.77
CA LEU A 210 8.70 16.18 -6.30
C LEU A 210 8.98 16.68 -7.71
N LEU A 211 7.99 16.69 -8.59
CA LEU A 211 8.14 17.21 -9.95
C LEU A 211 8.53 18.68 -9.94
N LYS A 212 7.88 19.52 -9.09
CA LYS A 212 8.24 20.93 -8.90
C LYS A 212 9.67 21.09 -8.35
N LYS A 213 10.04 20.31 -7.33
CA LYS A 213 11.37 20.35 -6.70
C LYS A 213 12.50 20.09 -7.68
N TYR A 214 12.31 19.20 -8.64
CA TYR A 214 13.31 18.84 -9.63
C TYR A 214 13.11 19.54 -10.97
N ASP A 215 12.18 20.49 -11.03
CA ASP A 215 11.88 21.29 -12.21
C ASP A 215 11.54 20.40 -13.43
N ILE A 216 10.55 19.53 -13.26
CA ILE A 216 10.06 18.61 -14.30
C ILE A 216 8.61 18.93 -14.61
N GLN A 217 8.32 19.19 -15.88
CA GLN A 217 6.96 19.39 -16.36
C GLN A 217 6.26 18.05 -16.56
N LYS A 218 5.09 17.89 -15.97
CA LYS A 218 4.35 16.61 -16.01
C LYS A 218 4.05 16.13 -17.43
N LYS A 219 3.75 17.05 -18.34
CA LYS A 219 3.43 16.75 -19.75
C LYS A 219 4.59 16.18 -20.56
N ASP A 220 5.83 16.39 -20.10
CA ASP A 220 7.05 16.00 -20.81
C ASP A 220 7.60 14.64 -20.36
N ILE A 221 6.96 14.01 -19.37
CA ILE A 221 7.44 12.77 -18.77
C ILE A 221 7.16 11.58 -19.70
N SER A 222 8.22 10.80 -19.95
CA SER A 222 8.14 9.52 -20.68
C SER A 222 8.38 8.30 -19.78
N TYR A 223 8.95 8.49 -18.59
CA TYR A 223 9.14 7.44 -17.60
C TYR A 223 9.13 8.01 -16.18
N PHE A 224 8.49 7.31 -15.26
CA PHE A 224 8.44 7.68 -13.85
C PHE A 224 8.44 6.44 -12.95
N SER A 225 9.38 6.36 -12.02
CA SER A 225 9.40 5.33 -10.99
C SER A 225 9.85 5.93 -9.65
N TYR A 226 9.16 5.59 -8.57
CA TYR A 226 9.56 6.01 -7.23
C TYR A 226 10.75 5.24 -6.68
N ARG A 227 10.90 3.98 -7.08
CA ARG A 227 11.97 3.09 -6.58
C ARG A 227 12.41 2.19 -7.72
N ASP A 228 13.52 2.51 -8.34
CA ASP A 228 14.13 1.78 -9.44
C ASP A 228 15.62 1.65 -9.22
N ASN A 229 16.28 0.75 -9.93
CA ASN A 229 17.73 0.55 -9.89
C ASN A 229 18.25 0.14 -8.51
N GLY A 230 17.87 -1.06 -8.08
CA GLY A 230 18.30 -1.70 -6.84
C GLY A 230 17.51 -1.27 -5.58
N CYS A 231 18.03 -1.59 -4.43
CA CYS A 231 17.43 -1.32 -3.11
C CYS A 231 18.29 -0.29 -2.34
N LEU A 232 17.72 0.73 -1.72
CA LEU A 232 16.31 1.12 -1.58
C LEU A 232 15.69 1.70 -2.87
N GLY A 233 16.43 1.80 -3.95
CA GLY A 233 16.01 2.33 -5.22
C GLY A 233 16.11 3.85 -5.33
N ASN A 234 15.88 4.34 -6.54
CA ASN A 234 15.92 5.76 -6.87
C ASN A 234 14.56 6.24 -7.37
N LEU A 235 14.24 7.51 -7.12
CA LEU A 235 13.28 8.23 -7.94
C LEU A 235 13.90 8.44 -9.32
N SER A 236 13.40 7.72 -10.31
CA SER A 236 13.87 7.81 -11.70
C SER A 236 12.80 8.46 -12.54
N VAL A 237 13.14 9.57 -13.19
CA VAL A 237 12.23 10.28 -14.08
C VAL A 237 12.97 10.62 -15.38
N LYS A 238 12.37 10.26 -16.52
CA LYS A 238 12.81 10.69 -17.84
C LYS A 238 11.76 11.63 -18.42
N SER A 239 12.21 12.78 -18.86
CA SER A 239 11.38 13.77 -19.56
C SER A 239 12.10 14.23 -20.84
N ILE A 240 11.40 14.97 -21.69
CA ILE A 240 11.98 15.52 -22.92
C ILE A 240 13.24 16.35 -22.63
N THR A 241 13.24 17.09 -21.54
CA THR A 241 14.31 18.06 -21.22
C THR A 241 15.32 17.55 -20.19
N LYS A 242 14.98 16.48 -19.43
CA LYS A 242 15.76 16.12 -18.24
C LYS A 242 15.58 14.66 -17.86
N GLU A 243 16.67 14.03 -17.48
CA GLU A 243 16.67 12.73 -16.81
C GLU A 243 17.25 12.88 -15.41
N ILE A 244 16.55 12.34 -14.40
CA ILE A 244 17.03 12.34 -13.02
C ILE A 244 16.98 10.95 -12.42
N SER A 245 17.93 10.68 -11.53
CA SER A 245 17.97 9.51 -10.68
C SER A 245 18.38 9.95 -9.27
N VAL A 246 17.41 9.97 -8.33
CA VAL A 246 17.62 10.50 -6.98
C VAL A 246 17.42 9.38 -5.96
N PRO A 247 18.44 9.05 -5.14
CA PRO A 247 18.33 7.99 -4.13
C PRO A 247 17.10 8.17 -3.21
N TYR A 248 16.44 7.05 -2.90
CA TYR A 248 15.23 7.03 -2.07
C TYR A 248 15.38 7.84 -0.77
N ILE A 249 16.50 7.68 -0.08
CA ILE A 249 16.77 8.39 1.17
C ILE A 249 16.80 9.91 1.02
N ASN A 250 17.20 10.40 -0.16
CA ASN A 250 17.39 11.83 -0.43
C ASN A 250 16.09 12.54 -0.83
N TYR A 251 15.10 11.85 -1.38
CA TYR A 251 13.83 12.49 -1.73
C TYR A 251 12.70 12.14 -0.77
N TYR A 252 12.60 10.87 -0.33
CA TYR A 252 11.47 10.42 0.48
C TYR A 252 11.44 11.06 1.86
N GLY A 253 12.62 11.39 2.40
CA GLY A 253 12.75 12.14 3.65
C GLY A 253 12.08 13.51 3.63
N SER A 254 12.00 14.19 2.48
CA SER A 254 11.31 15.47 2.32
C SER A 254 9.79 15.33 2.39
N LEU A 255 9.23 14.17 2.08
CA LEU A 255 7.78 13.96 2.09
C LEU A 255 7.19 13.82 3.50
N ARG A 256 7.92 13.26 4.46
CA ARG A 256 7.55 13.09 5.88
C ARG A 256 6.02 12.95 6.11
N SER A 257 5.44 13.76 6.98
CA SER A 257 4.00 13.80 7.24
C SER A 257 3.24 14.84 6.40
N PHE A 258 3.94 15.66 5.59
CA PHE A 258 3.33 16.75 4.81
C PHE A 258 2.21 16.25 3.88
N PHE A 259 2.41 15.09 3.27
CA PHE A 259 1.50 14.56 2.25
C PHE A 259 0.76 13.29 2.68
N LYS A 260 0.71 12.98 3.98
CA LYS A 260 -0.03 11.81 4.46
C LYS A 260 -1.54 12.07 4.46
N PRO A 261 -2.35 11.23 3.80
CA PRO A 261 -3.81 11.31 3.94
C PRO A 261 -4.21 11.10 5.41
N ARG A 262 -5.16 11.91 5.90
CA ARG A 262 -5.61 11.81 7.29
C ARG A 262 -6.02 10.38 7.68
N ARG A 263 -6.70 9.68 6.79
CA ARG A 263 -7.15 8.32 7.04
C ARG A 263 -6.03 7.31 7.30
N CYS A 264 -4.85 7.53 6.73
CA CYS A 264 -3.69 6.66 6.98
C CYS A 264 -3.16 6.76 8.41
N LEU A 265 -3.44 7.87 9.10
CA LEU A 265 -2.95 8.13 10.45
C LEU A 265 -3.67 7.31 11.53
N THR A 266 -4.93 6.97 11.29
CA THR A 266 -5.72 6.09 12.18
C THR A 266 -5.68 4.63 11.72
N CYS A 267 -4.88 4.26 10.70
CA CYS A 267 -4.75 2.88 10.25
C CYS A 267 -3.64 2.18 11.03
N ILE A 268 -3.96 1.01 11.57
CA ILE A 268 -3.01 0.20 12.37
C ILE A 268 -2.42 -0.97 11.58
N ASP A 269 -3.01 -1.32 10.45
CA ASP A 269 -2.63 -2.49 9.68
C ASP A 269 -1.38 -2.21 8.84
N HIS A 270 -0.27 -2.79 9.24
CA HIS A 270 1.02 -2.68 8.57
C HIS A 270 1.27 -3.88 7.65
N TYR A 271 1.03 -5.07 8.17
CA TYR A 271 1.33 -6.34 7.53
C TYR A 271 0.16 -6.97 6.78
N GLY A 272 -0.91 -6.20 6.49
CA GLY A 272 -2.06 -6.71 5.76
C GLY A 272 -2.69 -7.93 6.44
N ALA A 273 -3.19 -7.74 7.67
CA ALA A 273 -3.66 -8.82 8.52
C ALA A 273 -4.75 -9.72 7.90
N LEU A 274 -5.44 -9.25 6.85
CA LEU A 274 -6.46 -10.02 6.11
C LEU A 274 -5.98 -10.49 4.72
N ALA A 275 -4.68 -10.33 4.39
CA ALA A 275 -4.10 -10.85 3.16
C ALA A 275 -3.64 -12.30 3.34
N ASP A 276 -3.75 -13.12 2.30
CA ASP A 276 -3.19 -14.48 2.28
C ASP A 276 -1.67 -14.46 2.26
N VAL A 277 -1.09 -13.47 1.56
CA VAL A 277 0.35 -13.19 1.56
C VAL A 277 0.56 -11.68 1.65
N CYS A 278 1.54 -11.24 2.43
CA CYS A 278 1.92 -9.84 2.51
C CYS A 278 3.42 -9.67 2.33
N PHE A 279 3.84 -8.81 1.41
CA PHE A 279 5.23 -8.61 1.02
C PHE A 279 5.75 -7.24 1.45
N GLY A 280 7.06 -7.15 1.68
CA GLY A 280 7.71 -5.87 1.94
C GLY A 280 9.21 -5.95 2.00
N ASP A 281 9.81 -4.82 2.36
CA ASP A 281 11.25 -4.70 2.56
C ASP A 281 11.65 -5.32 3.91
N ILE A 282 12.93 -5.63 4.06
CA ILE A 282 13.55 -5.95 5.34
C ILE A 282 14.69 -4.94 5.60
N HIS A 283 14.47 -4.05 6.60
CA HIS A 283 15.36 -2.93 6.90
C HIS A 283 16.29 -3.23 8.08
N LEU A 284 17.01 -4.36 8.04
CA LEU A 284 17.91 -4.81 9.09
C LEU A 284 19.15 -5.45 8.48
N PRO A 285 20.37 -5.17 8.98
CA PRO A 285 21.55 -5.95 8.62
C PRO A 285 21.38 -7.45 8.96
N PRO A 286 21.92 -8.37 8.14
CA PRO A 286 22.70 -8.09 6.91
C PRO A 286 21.83 -7.81 5.66
N TYR A 287 20.52 -7.97 5.72
CA TYR A 287 19.61 -7.88 4.56
C TYR A 287 19.61 -6.50 3.91
N SER A 288 19.73 -5.42 4.71
CA SER A 288 19.75 -4.03 4.23
C SER A 288 21.06 -3.63 3.54
N GLU A 289 22.07 -4.48 3.60
CA GLU A 289 23.37 -4.27 2.94
C GLU A 289 23.35 -4.70 1.48
N ASP A 290 22.44 -5.58 1.11
CA ASP A 290 22.24 -6.01 -0.26
C ASP A 290 21.66 -4.88 -1.11
N LYS A 291 22.43 -4.41 -2.10
CA LYS A 291 22.07 -3.27 -2.94
C LYS A 291 21.15 -3.63 -4.11
N VAL A 292 21.01 -4.91 -4.43
CA VAL A 292 20.06 -5.38 -5.43
C VAL A 292 18.65 -5.50 -4.82
N GLY A 293 18.59 -5.96 -3.58
CA GLY A 293 17.38 -5.98 -2.77
C GLY A 293 16.98 -7.37 -2.27
N ILE A 294 16.47 -7.39 -1.05
CA ILE A 294 15.91 -8.57 -0.39
C ILE A 294 14.51 -8.23 0.11
N SER A 295 13.54 -9.09 -0.18
CA SER A 295 12.18 -8.98 0.32
C SER A 295 12.00 -9.79 1.59
N SER A 296 11.01 -9.39 2.42
CA SER A 296 10.41 -10.28 3.41
C SER A 296 8.92 -10.45 3.12
N TRP A 297 8.35 -11.59 3.53
CA TRP A 297 6.91 -11.79 3.39
C TRP A 297 6.31 -12.69 4.44
N VAL A 298 5.03 -12.45 4.68
CA VAL A 298 4.17 -13.19 5.61
C VAL A 298 3.24 -14.05 4.80
N VAL A 299 3.22 -15.35 5.03
CA VAL A 299 2.27 -16.30 4.43
C VAL A 299 1.27 -16.72 5.49
N ARG A 300 -0.04 -16.67 5.17
CA ARG A 300 -1.10 -16.99 6.13
C ARG A 300 -1.92 -18.23 5.77
N THR A 301 -1.72 -18.78 4.58
CA THR A 301 -2.46 -19.96 4.14
C THR A 301 -1.52 -21.10 3.74
N PRO A 302 -1.84 -22.36 4.09
CA PRO A 302 -1.06 -23.52 3.64
C PRO A 302 -0.97 -23.60 2.12
N PHE A 303 -2.02 -23.24 1.40
CA PHE A 303 -2.07 -23.24 -0.06
C PHE A 303 -0.94 -22.42 -0.69
N PHE A 304 -0.82 -21.14 -0.31
CA PHE A 304 0.25 -20.30 -0.84
C PHE A 304 1.62 -20.68 -0.28
N ASN A 305 1.68 -21.22 0.93
CA ASN A 305 2.95 -21.71 1.49
C ASN A 305 3.53 -22.84 0.64
N GLU A 306 2.70 -23.75 0.21
CA GLU A 306 3.13 -24.87 -0.67
C GLU A 306 3.56 -24.34 -2.05
N LEU A 307 2.83 -23.40 -2.63
CA LEU A 307 3.21 -22.79 -3.90
C LEU A 307 4.54 -22.03 -3.85
N PHE A 308 4.89 -21.41 -2.71
CA PHE A 308 6.22 -20.83 -2.52
C PHE A 308 7.31 -21.88 -2.51
N LYS A 309 7.11 -23.01 -1.84
CA LYS A 309 8.09 -24.12 -1.85
C LYS A 309 8.29 -24.67 -3.27
N GLN A 310 7.22 -24.81 -4.04
CA GLN A 310 7.30 -25.23 -5.44
C GLN A 310 8.06 -24.20 -6.29
N ALA A 311 7.77 -22.90 -6.14
CA ALA A 311 8.48 -21.82 -6.83
C ALA A 311 10.00 -21.81 -6.51
N VAL A 312 10.39 -22.20 -5.29
CA VAL A 312 11.79 -22.39 -4.89
C VAL A 312 12.39 -23.61 -5.56
N ALA A 313 11.71 -24.76 -5.51
CA ALA A 313 12.17 -26.00 -6.15
C ALA A 313 12.39 -25.82 -7.66
N GLU A 314 11.56 -25.00 -8.30
CA GLU A 314 11.66 -24.65 -9.71
C GLU A 314 12.56 -23.44 -10.00
N LYS A 315 13.31 -22.96 -9.00
CA LYS A 315 14.32 -21.90 -9.11
C LYS A 315 13.80 -20.51 -9.54
N TYR A 316 12.53 -20.20 -9.30
CA TYR A 316 12.01 -18.86 -9.50
C TYR A 316 12.44 -17.88 -8.40
N ILE A 317 12.51 -18.39 -7.16
CA ILE A 317 12.71 -17.59 -5.95
C ILE A 317 13.77 -18.28 -5.06
N THR A 318 14.66 -17.50 -4.46
CA THR A 318 15.46 -17.90 -3.31
C THR A 318 14.72 -17.50 -2.04
N MET A 319 14.56 -18.45 -1.10
CA MET A 319 13.75 -18.28 0.10
C MET A 319 14.45 -18.84 1.34
N HIS A 320 14.44 -18.07 2.43
CA HIS A 320 14.93 -18.46 3.74
C HIS A 320 13.85 -18.21 4.80
N ILE A 321 13.81 -19.04 5.83
CA ILE A 321 12.91 -18.87 6.98
C ILE A 321 13.31 -17.63 7.75
N LEU A 322 12.32 -16.86 8.20
CA LEU A 322 12.49 -15.68 9.03
C LEU A 322 11.67 -15.84 10.32
N ASP A 323 12.16 -15.32 11.43
CA ASP A 323 11.42 -15.29 12.69
C ASP A 323 10.66 -13.96 12.88
N ALA A 324 9.61 -13.99 13.71
CA ALA A 324 8.73 -12.84 13.92
C ALA A 324 9.45 -11.67 14.61
N LYS A 325 10.42 -11.93 15.50
CA LYS A 325 11.18 -10.88 16.18
C LYS A 325 12.03 -10.12 15.18
N THR A 326 12.79 -10.79 14.36
CA THR A 326 13.63 -10.20 13.29
C THR A 326 12.77 -9.38 12.32
N LEU A 327 11.62 -9.91 11.88
CA LEU A 327 10.70 -9.19 11.02
C LEU A 327 10.18 -7.90 11.68
N ASN A 328 9.71 -7.98 12.91
CA ASN A 328 9.19 -6.81 13.64
C ASN A 328 10.28 -5.77 13.92
N GLU A 329 11.48 -6.19 14.30
CA GLU A 329 12.62 -5.28 14.49
C GLU A 329 13.01 -4.56 13.18
N SER A 330 12.91 -5.23 12.03
CA SER A 330 13.19 -4.62 10.73
C SER A 330 12.22 -3.47 10.39
N GLN A 331 11.03 -3.46 10.99
CA GLN A 331 9.97 -2.47 10.76
C GLN A 331 9.70 -1.57 11.97
N LYS A 332 10.48 -1.67 13.05
CA LYS A 332 10.21 -1.08 14.37
C LYS A 332 9.86 0.40 14.37
N THR A 333 10.56 1.20 13.56
CA THR A 333 10.36 2.66 13.51
C THR A 333 8.98 3.06 12.99
N MET A 334 8.38 2.21 12.16
CA MET A 334 7.06 2.42 11.57
C MET A 334 5.96 1.64 12.30
N LEU A 335 6.31 0.47 12.81
CA LEU A 335 5.39 -0.50 13.37
C LEU A 335 5.00 -0.15 14.82
N TYR A 336 5.98 -0.03 15.70
CA TYR A 336 5.74 0.12 17.15
C TYR A 336 4.97 1.39 17.53
N PRO A 337 5.23 2.57 16.96
CA PRO A 337 4.45 3.75 17.32
C PRO A 337 3.07 3.81 16.64
N LYS A 338 2.74 2.89 15.72
CA LYS A 338 1.56 3.01 14.87
C LYS A 338 0.25 2.96 15.64
N GLN A 339 0.11 2.02 16.59
CA GLN A 339 -1.10 1.89 17.41
C GLN A 339 -1.28 3.07 18.37
N ARG A 340 -0.22 3.48 19.10
CA ARG A 340 -0.28 4.62 20.02
C ARG A 340 -0.65 5.92 19.33
N ARG A 341 -0.03 6.20 18.17
CA ARG A 341 -0.34 7.39 17.36
C ARG A 341 -1.77 7.37 16.84
N ALA A 342 -2.26 6.21 16.37
CA ALA A 342 -3.65 6.06 15.95
C ALA A 342 -4.60 6.34 17.12
N GLN A 343 -4.32 5.81 18.32
CA GLN A 343 -5.13 6.04 19.52
C GLN A 343 -5.10 7.50 19.97
N ALA A 344 -3.94 8.18 19.90
CA ALA A 344 -3.86 9.62 20.19
C ALA A 344 -4.79 10.45 19.27
N ILE A 345 -4.79 10.16 17.97
CA ILE A 345 -5.65 10.84 17.01
C ILE A 345 -7.13 10.54 17.26
N ILE A 346 -7.47 9.28 17.57
CA ILE A 346 -8.82 8.88 17.90
C ILE A 346 -9.32 9.64 19.14
N ASN A 347 -8.48 9.78 20.18
CA ASN A 347 -8.81 10.53 21.36
C ASN A 347 -9.03 12.03 21.08
N MET A 348 -8.12 12.65 20.32
CA MET A 348 -8.25 14.04 19.91
C MET A 348 -9.51 14.29 19.07
N ASP A 349 -9.85 13.38 18.17
CA ASP A 349 -11.04 13.47 17.32
C ASP A 349 -12.33 13.35 18.15
N ARG A 350 -12.35 12.46 19.15
CA ARG A 350 -13.49 12.31 20.07
C ARG A 350 -13.73 13.58 20.90
N LEU A 351 -12.66 14.21 21.39
CA LEU A 351 -12.77 15.47 22.16
C LEU A 351 -13.46 16.60 21.39
N ILE A 352 -13.34 16.60 20.06
CA ILE A 352 -13.97 17.61 19.19
C ILE A 352 -15.20 17.06 18.44
N GLY A 353 -15.82 16.00 18.96
CA GLY A 353 -17.07 15.43 18.44
C GLY A 353 -16.97 14.73 17.08
N LYS A 354 -15.77 14.43 16.59
CA LYS A 354 -15.60 13.72 15.32
C LYS A 354 -15.82 12.23 15.45
N GLU A 355 -16.51 11.65 14.49
CA GLU A 355 -16.61 10.21 14.41
C GLU A 355 -15.25 9.57 14.11
N THR A 356 -14.95 8.50 14.85
CA THR A 356 -13.67 7.81 14.80
C THR A 356 -13.80 6.37 14.30
N VAL A 357 -12.68 5.82 13.83
CA VAL A 357 -12.57 4.38 13.52
C VAL A 357 -12.70 3.58 14.81
N LYS A 358 -13.42 2.48 14.73
CA LYS A 358 -13.49 1.47 15.80
C LYS A 358 -12.67 0.24 15.39
N TYR A 359 -12.00 -0.35 16.35
CA TYR A 359 -11.28 -1.63 16.22
C TYR A 359 -11.89 -2.64 17.18
N ASP A 360 -11.79 -3.91 16.90
CA ASP A 360 -12.26 -5.06 17.68
C ASP A 360 -11.34 -5.43 18.85
N PHE A 361 -10.36 -4.59 19.14
CA PHE A 361 -9.46 -4.72 20.28
C PHE A 361 -8.95 -3.36 20.73
N GLU A 362 -8.42 -3.31 21.94
CA GLU A 362 -7.81 -2.09 22.50
C GLU A 362 -6.47 -1.79 21.86
N LEU A 363 -6.30 -0.55 21.43
CA LEU A 363 -5.02 -0.04 20.96
C LEU A 363 -4.10 0.30 22.13
N GLU A 364 -2.80 0.37 21.86
CA GLU A 364 -1.82 0.82 22.84
C GLU A 364 -2.14 2.22 23.36
N LYS A 365 -2.04 2.42 24.67
CA LYS A 365 -2.24 3.74 25.31
C LYS A 365 -1.21 4.75 24.80
N PRO A 366 -1.65 5.92 24.32
CA PRO A 366 -0.74 6.95 23.82
C PRO A 366 0.01 7.63 24.96
N GLN A 367 1.22 8.08 24.66
CA GLN A 367 2.06 8.90 25.52
C GLN A 367 1.93 10.38 25.14
N LEU A 368 2.31 11.31 25.99
CA LEU A 368 2.25 12.75 25.71
C LEU A 368 2.99 13.11 24.39
N LYS A 369 4.13 12.48 24.14
CA LYS A 369 4.88 12.67 22.90
C LYS A 369 4.11 12.29 21.64
N ASP A 370 3.15 11.35 21.71
CA ASP A 370 2.33 10.95 20.55
C ASP A 370 1.32 12.05 20.19
N TYR A 371 0.75 12.74 21.19
CA TYR A 371 -0.12 13.90 20.98
C TYR A 371 0.63 15.10 20.41
N ILE A 372 1.81 15.43 20.97
CA ILE A 372 2.66 16.53 20.46
C ILE A 372 3.09 16.21 19.02
N SER A 373 3.51 14.99 18.74
CA SER A 373 3.87 14.55 17.40
C SER A 373 2.70 14.72 16.42
N GLU A 374 1.46 14.43 16.85
CA GLU A 374 0.30 14.60 15.97
C GLU A 374 -0.02 16.07 15.70
N ILE A 375 0.09 16.95 16.68
CA ILE A 375 -0.08 18.40 16.47
C ILE A 375 0.91 18.90 15.41
N LEU A 376 2.19 18.54 15.55
CA LEU A 376 3.21 18.88 14.54
C LEU A 376 2.89 18.27 13.16
N CYS A 377 2.41 17.04 13.12
CA CYS A 377 1.96 16.42 11.88
C CYS A 377 0.75 17.12 11.25
N GLN A 378 -0.15 17.72 12.04
CA GLN A 378 -1.26 18.51 11.52
C GLN A 378 -0.77 19.78 10.82
N ILE A 379 0.19 20.48 11.41
CA ILE A 379 0.84 21.64 10.80
C ILE A 379 1.53 21.23 9.49
N GLN A 380 2.30 20.15 9.50
CA GLN A 380 2.95 19.64 8.28
C GLN A 380 1.94 19.33 7.19
N ARG A 381 0.82 18.65 7.51
CA ARG A 381 -0.23 18.35 6.51
C ARG A 381 -0.92 19.61 5.99
N TYR A 382 -1.07 20.63 6.82
CA TYR A 382 -1.56 21.92 6.36
C TYR A 382 -0.62 22.51 5.31
N ILE A 383 0.68 22.57 5.58
CA ILE A 383 1.70 23.03 4.61
C ILE A 383 1.64 22.19 3.32
N GLY A 384 1.59 20.86 3.44
CA GLY A 384 1.53 19.96 2.27
C GLY A 384 0.29 20.15 1.38
N LYS A 385 -0.82 20.62 1.94
CA LYS A 385 -2.06 20.91 1.19
C LYS A 385 -2.04 22.25 0.45
N HIS A 386 -1.07 23.12 0.73
CA HIS A 386 -0.98 24.47 0.17
C HIS A 386 0.31 24.63 -0.66
N PRO A 387 0.25 24.50 -2.00
CA PRO A 387 1.43 24.57 -2.86
C PRO A 387 2.28 25.82 -2.71
N SER A 388 1.69 26.94 -2.30
CA SER A 388 2.40 28.20 -1.99
C SER A 388 3.34 28.10 -0.78
N LEU A 389 3.12 27.11 0.10
CA LEU A 389 3.93 26.89 1.30
C LEU A 389 4.99 25.79 1.13
N TRP A 390 5.12 25.17 -0.04
CA TRP A 390 6.05 24.05 -0.24
C TRP A 390 7.53 24.42 -0.10
N TRP A 391 7.88 25.69 -0.26
CA TRP A 391 9.24 26.18 0.04
C TRP A 391 9.66 25.91 1.49
N VAL A 392 8.71 25.88 2.44
CA VAL A 392 8.95 25.53 3.85
C VAL A 392 9.43 24.08 3.97
N ILE A 393 8.91 23.17 3.12
CA ILE A 393 9.31 21.76 3.10
C ILE A 393 10.78 21.64 2.73
N ASP A 394 11.19 22.33 1.66
CA ASP A 394 12.59 22.33 1.20
C ASP A 394 13.53 22.94 2.23
N TYR A 395 13.13 24.08 2.83
CA TYR A 395 13.90 24.72 3.91
C TYR A 395 14.12 23.77 5.10
N LEU A 396 13.06 23.15 5.62
CA LEU A 396 13.13 22.23 6.75
C LEU A 396 13.94 20.97 6.41
N TYR A 397 13.82 20.46 5.19
CA TYR A 397 14.57 19.31 4.74
C TYR A 397 16.06 19.62 4.67
N ASN A 398 16.45 20.69 4.02
CA ASN A 398 17.85 21.11 3.87
C ASN A 398 18.51 21.37 5.23
N LYS A 399 17.81 22.06 6.14
CA LYS A 399 18.27 22.24 7.53
C LYS A 399 18.53 20.90 8.24
N SER A 400 17.65 19.92 8.06
CA SER A 400 17.79 18.60 8.69
C SER A 400 18.96 17.78 8.10
N VAL A 401 19.29 17.96 6.83
CA VAL A 401 20.43 17.30 6.16
C VAL A 401 21.75 17.92 6.62
N ASN A 402 21.81 19.27 6.68
CA ASN A 402 23.00 19.99 7.13
C ASN A 402 23.35 19.70 8.60
N ASN A 403 22.36 19.56 9.47
CA ASN A 403 22.58 19.19 10.88
C ASN A 403 23.06 17.75 11.09
N LYS A 404 22.92 16.86 10.11
CA LYS A 404 23.43 15.49 10.17
C LYS A 404 24.87 15.36 9.64
N LYS A 405 25.37 16.38 8.97
CA LYS A 405 26.74 16.44 8.46
C LYS A 405 27.72 17.12 9.44
N LYS A 406 27.18 17.77 10.47
CA LYS A 406 27.91 18.27 11.64
C LYS A 406 27.84 17.23 12.76
#